data_7e59a2912e648b5111ed63fa6cc78c5d
#
_entry.id   7e59a2912e648b5111ed63fa6cc78c5d
#
_cell.length_a   1.000
_cell.length_b   1.000
_cell.length_c   1.000
_cell.angle_alpha   90.00
_cell.angle_beta   90.00
_cell.angle_gamma   90.00
#
_symmetry.space_group_name_H-M   'P 1'
#
loop_
_entity.id
_entity.type
_entity.pdbx_description
1 polymer ?
#
loop_
_entity_poly.entity_id
_entity_poly.type
_entity_poly.pdbx_seq_one_letter_code
_entity_poly.pdbx_strand_id
1 'polypeptide(L)'
;MKSKTVFVCKQCGNETPRWQGQCPACGAWNSIVEFEDKKAPAAKAAGRAGIARAVPKKLKEVTGEQEIRFSTGMQELDRVLGGGGVRGSLSVVGGAPGIGKSTLLLQICAYLGKTLRILYVSGEESEKQIKMRADRLQVASDELYILSETDLSEILSAVDEVQPDILIADSIQTLYSPENTSAPGSISQVKDCTMALMQLAKSSGVTVFVVGHVNKEGAIAGPKVLEHMVDCELFFEGEHASSYRILRAAKNRFGSTNEIGVFEMEGRGLLEVPNPSEMLLAGRPLNAPGTCVACVMEGTRPVLAEIQALVARTNFNVPRRTADGFDFNRANLMLAVLEKRGGVNLGMSDAYVNVIGGLQLDEPAADLALVLAAASSFRDKPIDPATAAIGEVGLTGEIRAVTGLQQRLSEASRTGFKTCIIPRHGTGNVTAPDGMELLRVRNIREAIQLVLS
;
A
#
# COMPACT_ATOMS: atom_id res chain seq x y z
N MET A 1 8.08 31.13 -39.83
CA MET A 1 7.57 31.15 -38.44
C MET A 1 8.71 30.59 -37.58
N LYS A 2 9.14 31.29 -36.54
CA LYS A 2 10.29 30.89 -35.73
C LYS A 2 9.87 29.67 -34.86
N SER A 3 10.65 28.59 -34.91
CA SER A 3 10.53 27.44 -34.00
C SER A 3 10.73 27.95 -32.56
N LYS A 4 9.87 27.58 -31.66
CA LYS A 4 9.98 27.94 -30.24
C LYS A 4 10.79 26.85 -29.57
N THR A 5 12.04 27.13 -29.25
CA THR A 5 12.89 26.22 -28.52
C THR A 5 12.45 26.19 -27.06
N VAL A 6 12.20 25.02 -26.53
CA VAL A 6 11.86 24.77 -25.13
C VAL A 6 12.94 23.85 -24.52
N PHE A 7 13.28 24.08 -23.28
CA PHE A 7 14.28 23.29 -22.57
C PHE A 7 13.59 22.38 -21.55
N VAL A 8 13.82 21.07 -21.63
CA VAL A 8 13.13 20.05 -20.82
C VAL A 8 14.11 19.30 -19.95
N CYS A 9 13.77 19.10 -18.68
CA CYS A 9 14.57 18.31 -17.76
C CYS A 9 14.37 16.80 -18.03
N LYS A 10 15.45 16.06 -18.28
CA LYS A 10 15.43 14.60 -18.53
C LYS A 10 14.97 13.79 -17.31
N GLN A 11 15.05 14.33 -16.09
CA GLN A 11 14.71 13.60 -14.88
C GLN A 11 13.26 13.81 -14.41
N CYS A 12 12.70 15.01 -14.58
CA CYS A 12 11.36 15.31 -14.06
C CYS A 12 10.39 15.88 -15.12
N GLY A 13 10.83 16.07 -16.37
CA GLY A 13 9.99 16.60 -17.44
C GLY A 13 9.66 18.09 -17.31
N ASN A 14 10.20 18.80 -16.32
CA ASN A 14 9.93 20.23 -16.14
C ASN A 14 10.43 21.04 -17.32
N GLU A 15 9.57 21.88 -17.89
CA GLU A 15 9.88 22.76 -19.02
C GLU A 15 10.34 24.12 -18.53
N THR A 16 11.43 24.62 -19.12
CA THR A 16 11.95 25.96 -18.83
C THR A 16 12.15 26.76 -20.13
N PRO A 17 11.90 28.07 -20.13
CA PRO A 17 12.06 28.90 -21.33
C PRO A 17 13.53 29.17 -21.70
N ARG A 18 14.47 28.78 -20.86
CA ARG A 18 15.90 28.95 -21.06
C ARG A 18 16.66 27.76 -20.44
N TRP A 19 17.79 27.42 -21.01
CA TRP A 19 18.70 26.44 -20.42
C TRP A 19 19.19 26.91 -19.03
N GLN A 20 19.18 25.98 -18.08
CA GLN A 20 19.67 26.17 -16.72
C GLN A 20 20.55 24.99 -16.35
N GLY A 21 21.65 25.21 -15.65
CA GLY A 21 22.54 24.12 -15.20
C GLY A 21 21.92 23.19 -14.16
N GLN A 22 20.92 23.68 -13.43
CA GLN A 22 20.17 22.93 -12.43
C GLN A 22 18.66 23.05 -12.70
N CYS A 23 17.93 21.96 -12.62
CA CYS A 23 16.49 21.97 -12.79
C CYS A 23 15.79 22.63 -11.57
N PRO A 24 14.95 23.66 -11.76
CA PRO A 24 14.29 24.34 -10.64
C PRO A 24 13.22 23.49 -9.94
N ALA A 25 12.74 22.44 -10.58
CA ALA A 25 11.69 21.58 -10.02
C ALA A 25 12.23 20.38 -9.23
N CYS A 26 13.31 19.72 -9.70
CA CYS A 26 13.84 18.53 -9.05
C CYS A 26 15.29 18.68 -8.54
N GLY A 27 15.93 19.85 -8.75
CA GLY A 27 17.29 20.12 -8.29
C GLY A 27 18.41 19.37 -9.04
N ALA A 28 18.10 18.59 -10.05
CA ALA A 28 19.08 17.80 -10.78
C ALA A 28 20.00 18.68 -11.64
N TRP A 29 21.32 18.45 -11.56
CA TRP A 29 22.33 19.18 -12.34
C TRP A 29 22.50 18.58 -13.73
N ASN A 30 22.76 19.41 -14.73
CA ASN A 30 23.01 19.04 -16.15
C ASN A 30 21.90 18.14 -16.75
N SER A 31 20.70 18.26 -16.26
CA SER A 31 19.56 17.45 -16.67
C SER A 31 18.64 18.12 -17.70
N ILE A 32 18.87 19.40 -17.99
CA ILE A 32 18.04 20.19 -18.92
C ILE A 32 18.66 20.11 -20.33
N VAL A 33 17.84 19.69 -21.29
CA VAL A 33 18.22 19.58 -22.70
C VAL A 33 17.30 20.41 -23.58
N GLU A 34 17.85 20.87 -24.68
CA GLU A 34 17.11 21.63 -25.69
C GLU A 34 16.16 20.72 -26.45
N PHE A 35 14.91 21.14 -26.58
CA PHE A 35 13.86 20.44 -27.33
C PHE A 35 13.34 21.38 -28.42
N GLU A 36 13.57 21.04 -29.68
CA GLU A 36 12.92 21.71 -30.78
C GLU A 36 11.50 21.20 -30.98
N ASP A 37 10.51 22.02 -30.68
CA ASP A 37 9.11 21.73 -31.01
C ASP A 37 8.93 21.81 -32.53
N LYS A 38 9.23 20.74 -33.23
CA LYS A 38 8.89 20.58 -34.64
C LYS A 38 7.38 20.37 -34.71
N LYS A 39 6.62 21.45 -34.92
CA LYS A 39 5.24 21.33 -35.35
C LYS A 39 5.20 20.41 -36.56
N ALA A 40 4.71 19.19 -36.35
CA ALA A 40 4.38 18.29 -37.44
C ALA A 40 3.45 19.02 -38.41
N PRO A 41 3.64 18.89 -39.74
CA PRO A 41 2.71 19.44 -40.73
C PRO A 41 1.35 18.82 -40.43
N ALA A 42 0.33 19.69 -40.41
CA ALA A 42 -1.08 19.26 -40.23
C ALA A 42 -1.37 18.14 -41.23
N ALA A 43 -1.27 16.90 -40.79
CA ALA A 43 -1.76 15.75 -41.53
C ALA A 43 -3.28 15.92 -41.63
N LYS A 44 -3.74 15.98 -42.87
CA LYS A 44 -5.16 15.97 -43.18
C LYS A 44 -5.79 14.82 -42.42
N ALA A 45 -6.82 15.15 -41.64
CA ALA A 45 -7.60 14.20 -40.87
C ALA A 45 -8.14 13.09 -41.81
N ALA A 46 -7.40 12.00 -41.89
CA ALA A 46 -7.94 10.72 -42.33
C ALA A 46 -8.72 10.15 -41.16
N GLY A 47 -10.02 10.06 -41.39
CA GLY A 47 -11.08 9.47 -40.59
C GLY A 47 -10.77 8.93 -39.20
N ARG A 48 -10.83 9.76 -38.17
CA ARG A 48 -11.18 9.29 -36.84
C ARG A 48 -12.67 8.98 -36.83
N ALA A 49 -13.02 7.73 -37.13
CA ALA A 49 -14.36 7.23 -36.88
C ALA A 49 -14.67 7.38 -35.39
N GLY A 50 -15.67 8.26 -35.10
CA GLY A 50 -16.54 8.03 -33.97
C GLY A 50 -16.10 8.47 -32.59
N ILE A 51 -15.33 9.54 -32.38
CA ILE A 51 -15.41 10.23 -31.06
C ILE A 51 -16.65 11.14 -31.15
N ALA A 52 -17.77 10.68 -30.60
CA ALA A 52 -18.96 11.50 -30.44
C ALA A 52 -18.55 12.79 -29.71
N ARG A 53 -18.84 13.93 -30.32
CA ARG A 53 -18.54 15.24 -29.74
C ARG A 53 -19.23 15.30 -28.36
N ALA A 54 -18.45 15.43 -27.29
CA ALA A 54 -18.98 15.54 -25.96
C ALA A 54 -19.92 16.75 -25.85
N VAL A 55 -21.19 16.50 -25.58
CA VAL A 55 -22.20 17.55 -25.39
C VAL A 55 -22.34 17.76 -23.87
N PRO A 56 -22.23 19.00 -23.38
CA PRO A 56 -22.49 19.28 -21.96
C PRO A 56 -23.90 18.85 -21.57
N LYS A 57 -24.02 18.06 -20.51
CA LYS A 57 -25.29 17.63 -19.91
C LYS A 57 -25.48 18.30 -18.57
N LYS A 58 -26.72 18.65 -18.21
CA LYS A 58 -27.01 19.11 -16.86
C LYS A 58 -26.83 17.93 -15.89
N LEU A 59 -26.32 18.18 -14.67
CA LEU A 59 -26.13 17.13 -13.67
C LEU A 59 -27.39 16.28 -13.43
N LYS A 60 -28.57 16.89 -13.48
CA LYS A 60 -29.87 16.20 -13.36
C LYS A 60 -30.22 15.27 -14.53
N GLU A 61 -29.59 15.48 -15.70
CA GLU A 61 -29.76 14.68 -16.90
C GLU A 61 -28.75 13.55 -17.01
N VAL A 62 -27.72 13.59 -16.16
CA VAL A 62 -26.80 12.48 -15.99
C VAL A 62 -27.52 11.45 -15.11
N THR A 63 -28.12 10.45 -15.75
CA THR A 63 -28.62 9.28 -15.05
C THR A 63 -27.40 8.66 -14.34
N GLY A 64 -27.42 8.66 -13.03
CA GLY A 64 -26.44 7.94 -12.24
C GLY A 64 -26.68 6.45 -12.47
N GLU A 65 -26.17 5.91 -13.57
CA GLU A 65 -25.93 4.49 -13.64
C GLU A 65 -25.03 4.22 -12.44
N GLN A 66 -25.52 3.38 -11.51
CA GLN A 66 -24.73 2.95 -10.36
C GLN A 66 -23.37 2.53 -10.90
N GLU A 67 -22.31 3.06 -10.30
CA GLU A 67 -20.95 2.61 -10.57
C GLU A 67 -20.97 1.08 -10.66
N ILE A 68 -20.82 0.52 -11.88
CA ILE A 68 -20.93 -0.91 -12.06
C ILE A 68 -19.64 -1.52 -11.48
N ARG A 69 -19.74 -1.98 -10.25
CA ARG A 69 -18.66 -2.71 -9.57
C ARG A 69 -18.79 -4.20 -9.85
N PHE A 70 -17.65 -4.84 -9.91
CA PHE A 70 -17.55 -6.29 -9.99
C PHE A 70 -16.53 -6.80 -8.97
N SER A 71 -16.80 -7.96 -8.39
CA SER A 71 -15.84 -8.62 -7.51
C SER A 71 -14.68 -9.16 -8.33
N THR A 72 -13.47 -9.04 -7.81
CA THR A 72 -12.26 -9.64 -8.39
C THR A 72 -12.12 -11.13 -8.04
N GLY A 73 -12.97 -11.63 -7.14
CA GLY A 73 -12.90 -12.97 -6.58
C GLY A 73 -11.94 -13.08 -5.39
N MET A 74 -11.30 -11.99 -5.02
CA MET A 74 -10.45 -11.87 -3.83
C MET A 74 -10.99 -10.79 -2.91
N GLN A 75 -11.43 -11.15 -1.71
CA GLN A 75 -12.06 -10.22 -0.75
C GLN A 75 -11.08 -9.16 -0.24
N GLU A 76 -9.83 -9.55 -0.04
CA GLU A 76 -8.78 -8.63 0.40
C GLU A 76 -8.43 -7.61 -0.69
N LEU A 77 -8.46 -7.99 -1.98
CA LEU A 77 -8.30 -7.05 -3.09
C LEU A 77 -9.55 -6.16 -3.25
N ASP A 78 -10.74 -6.76 -3.19
CA ASP A 78 -12.00 -6.00 -3.29
C ASP A 78 -12.11 -4.96 -2.19
N ARG A 79 -11.66 -5.27 -0.97
CA ARG A 79 -11.59 -4.33 0.16
C ARG A 79 -10.75 -3.10 -0.19
N VAL A 80 -9.54 -3.30 -0.69
CA VAL A 80 -8.62 -2.19 -1.03
C VAL A 80 -9.15 -1.37 -2.22
N LEU A 81 -9.82 -2.01 -3.16
CA LEU A 81 -10.50 -1.34 -4.28
C LEU A 81 -11.75 -0.56 -3.83
N GLY A 82 -12.20 -0.70 -2.58
CA GLY A 82 -13.40 -0.05 -2.06
C GLY A 82 -14.69 -0.79 -2.40
N GLY A 83 -14.63 -2.12 -2.52
CA GLY A 83 -15.76 -3.00 -2.80
C GLY A 83 -15.73 -3.66 -4.18
N GLY A 84 -14.54 -3.72 -4.82
CA GLY A 84 -14.33 -4.36 -6.11
C GLY A 84 -13.90 -3.44 -7.24
N GLY A 85 -13.60 -4.02 -8.40
CA GLY A 85 -13.22 -3.27 -9.60
C GLY A 85 -14.38 -2.44 -10.15
N VAL A 86 -14.08 -1.26 -10.71
CA VAL A 86 -15.08 -0.37 -11.32
C VAL A 86 -14.94 -0.39 -12.84
N ARG A 87 -16.02 -0.58 -13.57
CA ARG A 87 -16.00 -0.59 -15.03
C ARG A 87 -15.51 0.75 -15.60
N GLY A 88 -14.67 0.67 -16.63
CA GLY A 88 -14.10 1.85 -17.27
C GLY A 88 -13.09 2.61 -16.41
N SER A 89 -12.55 1.97 -15.37
CA SER A 89 -11.48 2.52 -14.53
C SER A 89 -10.10 2.09 -15.02
N LEU A 90 -9.09 2.89 -14.67
CA LEU A 90 -7.68 2.57 -14.83
C LEU A 90 -7.03 2.48 -13.44
N SER A 91 -6.57 1.27 -13.11
CA SER A 91 -5.90 0.97 -11.83
C SER A 91 -4.44 0.55 -12.06
N VAL A 92 -3.52 1.09 -11.28
CA VAL A 92 -2.10 0.69 -11.28
C VAL A 92 -1.80 -0.16 -10.05
N VAL A 93 -1.07 -1.27 -10.24
CA VAL A 93 -0.54 -2.12 -9.17
C VAL A 93 0.97 -1.96 -9.14
N GLY A 94 1.46 -1.21 -8.15
CA GLY A 94 2.87 -0.94 -7.91
C GLY A 94 3.50 -1.86 -6.87
N GLY A 95 4.82 -1.84 -6.79
CA GLY A 95 5.60 -2.58 -5.79
C GLY A 95 6.94 -3.09 -6.31
N ALA A 96 7.78 -3.57 -5.40
CA ALA A 96 9.10 -4.11 -5.73
C ALA A 96 9.02 -5.26 -6.75
N PRO A 97 10.07 -5.49 -7.57
CA PRO A 97 10.14 -6.68 -8.42
C PRO A 97 10.00 -7.96 -7.58
N GLY A 98 9.25 -8.95 -8.08
CA GLY A 98 9.03 -10.22 -7.39
C GLY A 98 8.06 -10.19 -6.20
N ILE A 99 7.45 -9.04 -5.85
CA ILE A 99 6.53 -8.91 -4.70
C ILE A 99 5.20 -9.65 -4.89
N GLY A 100 4.78 -9.93 -6.14
CA GLY A 100 3.54 -10.66 -6.43
C GLY A 100 2.54 -9.94 -7.33
N LYS A 101 2.88 -8.77 -7.91
CA LYS A 101 1.96 -7.97 -8.76
C LYS A 101 1.33 -8.77 -9.90
N SER A 102 2.17 -9.33 -10.77
CA SER A 102 1.73 -10.15 -11.91
C SER A 102 1.04 -11.44 -11.47
N THR A 103 1.41 -11.98 -10.30
CA THR A 103 0.74 -13.14 -9.68
C THR A 103 -0.69 -12.80 -9.29
N LEU A 104 -0.89 -11.68 -8.59
CA LEU A 104 -2.23 -11.20 -8.21
C LEU A 104 -3.13 -11.04 -9.44
N LEU A 105 -2.64 -10.29 -10.43
CA LEU A 105 -3.43 -9.99 -11.63
C LEU A 105 -3.75 -11.24 -12.46
N LEU A 106 -2.83 -12.21 -12.52
CA LEU A 106 -3.11 -13.47 -13.20
C LEU A 106 -4.10 -14.33 -12.40
N GLN A 107 -4.03 -14.34 -11.06
CA GLN A 107 -4.97 -15.12 -10.24
C GLN A 107 -6.40 -14.60 -10.32
N ILE A 108 -6.61 -13.28 -10.37
CA ILE A 108 -7.98 -12.74 -10.55
C ILE A 108 -8.58 -13.12 -11.89
N CYS A 109 -7.76 -13.40 -12.93
CA CYS A 109 -8.26 -13.86 -14.22
C CYS A 109 -9.02 -15.19 -14.12
N ALA A 110 -8.66 -16.08 -13.18
CA ALA A 110 -9.37 -17.35 -12.97
C ALA A 110 -10.84 -17.17 -12.52
N TYR A 111 -11.09 -16.13 -11.75
CA TYR A 111 -12.43 -15.80 -11.28
C TYR A 111 -13.19 -14.95 -12.30
N LEU A 112 -12.57 -13.87 -12.77
CA LEU A 112 -13.18 -12.92 -13.69
C LEU A 112 -13.48 -13.54 -15.05
N GLY A 113 -12.59 -14.38 -15.56
CA GLY A 113 -12.75 -15.04 -16.85
C GLY A 113 -13.85 -16.11 -16.92
N LYS A 114 -14.63 -16.31 -15.83
CA LYS A 114 -15.87 -17.10 -15.85
C LYS A 114 -17.02 -16.35 -16.51
N THR A 115 -16.99 -15.03 -16.50
CA THR A 115 -18.10 -14.15 -16.96
C THR A 115 -17.67 -12.97 -17.80
N LEU A 116 -16.37 -12.61 -17.76
CA LEU A 116 -15.80 -11.46 -18.42
C LEU A 116 -14.68 -11.88 -19.36
N ARG A 117 -14.58 -11.23 -20.51
CA ARG A 117 -13.50 -11.42 -21.45
C ARG A 117 -12.28 -10.60 -21.03
N ILE A 118 -11.12 -11.25 -20.96
CA ILE A 118 -9.89 -10.65 -20.45
C ILE A 118 -8.81 -10.70 -21.52
N LEU A 119 -8.18 -9.58 -21.79
CA LEU A 119 -6.94 -9.52 -22.57
C LEU A 119 -5.76 -9.24 -21.62
N TYR A 120 -4.86 -10.19 -21.50
CA TYR A 120 -3.62 -10.06 -20.72
C TYR A 120 -2.47 -9.78 -21.68
N VAL A 121 -1.94 -8.58 -21.63
CA VAL A 121 -0.80 -8.12 -22.44
C VAL A 121 0.45 -8.16 -21.56
N SER A 122 1.51 -8.79 -22.05
CA SER A 122 2.82 -8.81 -21.40
C SER A 122 3.90 -8.29 -22.33
N GLY A 123 4.64 -7.30 -21.86
CA GLY A 123 5.86 -6.84 -22.52
C GLY A 123 7.15 -7.45 -21.96
N GLU A 124 7.06 -8.31 -20.96
CA GLU A 124 8.23 -8.91 -20.28
C GLU A 124 8.31 -10.42 -20.48
N GLU A 125 7.19 -11.10 -20.58
CA GLU A 125 7.11 -12.55 -20.66
C GLU A 125 6.48 -13.00 -21.98
N SER A 126 7.00 -14.10 -22.51
CA SER A 126 6.38 -14.80 -23.65
C SER A 126 5.09 -15.51 -23.23
N GLU A 127 4.22 -15.77 -24.19
CA GLU A 127 2.97 -16.53 -23.97
C GLU A 127 3.21 -17.88 -23.26
N LYS A 128 4.31 -18.58 -23.61
CA LYS A 128 4.68 -19.86 -22.97
C LYS A 128 5.03 -19.68 -21.49
N GLN A 129 5.72 -18.60 -21.12
CA GLN A 129 6.07 -18.32 -19.73
C GLN A 129 4.82 -17.95 -18.92
N ILE A 130 3.94 -17.14 -19.50
CA ILE A 130 2.63 -16.81 -18.87
C ILE A 130 1.80 -18.08 -18.69
N LYS A 131 1.75 -18.96 -19.71
CA LYS A 131 1.04 -20.24 -19.61
C LYS A 131 1.58 -21.11 -18.50
N MET A 132 2.91 -21.27 -18.40
CA MET A 132 3.54 -22.03 -17.30
C MET A 132 3.20 -21.46 -15.92
N ARG A 133 3.15 -20.13 -15.80
CA ARG A 133 2.76 -19.44 -14.58
C ARG A 133 1.28 -19.69 -14.28
N ALA A 134 0.40 -19.55 -15.28
CA ALA A 134 -1.03 -19.80 -15.15
C ALA A 134 -1.30 -21.24 -14.67
N ASP A 135 -0.62 -22.22 -15.24
CA ASP A 135 -0.74 -23.62 -14.84
C ASP A 135 -0.30 -23.85 -13.38
N ARG A 136 0.80 -23.25 -12.95
CA ARG A 136 1.25 -23.29 -11.56
C ARG A 136 0.24 -22.67 -10.60
N LEU A 137 -0.39 -21.55 -11.00
CA LEU A 137 -1.39 -20.83 -10.22
C LEU A 137 -2.81 -21.43 -10.38
N GLN A 138 -2.96 -22.49 -11.15
CA GLN A 138 -4.25 -23.14 -11.46
C GLN A 138 -5.24 -22.16 -12.11
N VAL A 139 -4.76 -21.22 -12.90
CA VAL A 139 -5.57 -20.29 -13.68
C VAL A 139 -6.00 -20.97 -14.96
N ALA A 140 -7.28 -21.28 -15.06
CA ALA A 140 -7.92 -21.81 -16.27
C ALA A 140 -9.15 -20.96 -16.60
N SER A 141 -9.21 -20.46 -17.83
CA SER A 141 -10.35 -19.69 -18.34
C SER A 141 -10.36 -19.72 -19.86
N ASP A 142 -11.52 -19.95 -20.44
CA ASP A 142 -11.73 -19.92 -21.89
C ASP A 142 -11.84 -18.48 -22.43
N GLU A 143 -12.10 -17.50 -21.56
CA GLU A 143 -12.22 -16.07 -21.91
C GLU A 143 -10.96 -15.26 -21.55
N LEU A 144 -9.82 -15.93 -21.31
CA LEU A 144 -8.51 -15.29 -21.07
C LEU A 144 -7.64 -15.36 -22.32
N TYR A 145 -7.48 -14.22 -22.98
CA TYR A 145 -6.61 -14.04 -24.15
C TYR A 145 -5.25 -13.49 -23.69
N ILE A 146 -4.17 -14.04 -24.24
CA ILE A 146 -2.80 -13.65 -23.91
C ILE A 146 -2.15 -13.05 -25.15
N LEU A 147 -1.52 -11.90 -25.01
CA LEU A 147 -0.76 -11.21 -26.06
C LEU A 147 0.64 -10.83 -25.53
N SER A 148 1.68 -11.25 -26.23
CA SER A 148 3.06 -10.84 -25.93
C SER A 148 3.46 -9.73 -26.89
N GLU A 149 3.21 -8.46 -26.50
CA GLU A 149 3.40 -7.28 -27.34
C GLU A 149 3.76 -6.06 -26.49
N THR A 150 4.53 -5.13 -27.10
CA THR A 150 4.96 -3.88 -26.46
C THR A 150 4.54 -2.63 -27.23
N ASP A 151 4.17 -2.77 -28.52
CA ASP A 151 3.66 -1.68 -29.33
C ASP A 151 2.21 -1.38 -28.96
N LEU A 152 1.97 -0.17 -28.47
CA LEU A 152 0.63 0.27 -28.05
C LEU A 152 -0.39 0.23 -29.18
N SER A 153 0.02 0.47 -30.44
CA SER A 153 -0.89 0.46 -31.60
C SER A 153 -1.42 -0.95 -31.88
N GLU A 154 -0.55 -1.95 -31.77
CA GLU A 154 -0.91 -3.35 -31.94
C GLU A 154 -1.78 -3.85 -30.76
N ILE A 155 -1.48 -3.39 -29.55
CA ILE A 155 -2.31 -3.68 -28.37
C ILE A 155 -3.71 -3.12 -28.54
N LEU A 156 -3.87 -1.87 -29.01
CA LEU A 156 -5.16 -1.27 -29.26
C LEU A 156 -5.93 -1.98 -30.38
N SER A 157 -5.23 -2.43 -31.43
CA SER A 157 -5.81 -3.26 -32.49
C SER A 157 -6.34 -4.58 -31.95
N ALA A 158 -5.59 -5.24 -31.05
CA ALA A 158 -6.03 -6.48 -30.40
C ALA A 158 -7.23 -6.24 -29.47
N VAL A 159 -7.30 -5.08 -28.80
CA VAL A 159 -8.51 -4.69 -28.02
C VAL A 159 -9.73 -4.57 -28.93
N ASP A 160 -9.58 -3.98 -30.12
CA ASP A 160 -10.67 -3.85 -31.08
C ASP A 160 -11.11 -5.21 -31.65
N GLU A 161 -10.21 -6.17 -31.79
CA GLU A 161 -10.51 -7.52 -32.24
C GLU A 161 -11.16 -8.37 -31.14
N VAL A 162 -10.57 -8.39 -29.95
CA VAL A 162 -10.99 -9.24 -28.83
C VAL A 162 -12.22 -8.67 -28.12
N GLN A 163 -12.38 -7.34 -28.11
CA GLN A 163 -13.45 -6.63 -27.37
C GLN A 163 -13.51 -7.05 -25.88
N PRO A 164 -12.40 -6.90 -25.13
CA PRO A 164 -12.35 -7.36 -23.76
C PRO A 164 -13.15 -6.46 -22.82
N ASP A 165 -13.69 -7.03 -21.74
CA ASP A 165 -14.23 -6.29 -20.60
C ASP A 165 -13.09 -5.76 -19.70
N ILE A 166 -11.97 -6.49 -19.68
CA ILE A 166 -10.82 -6.19 -18.85
C ILE A 166 -9.54 -6.31 -19.67
N LEU A 167 -8.69 -5.28 -19.58
CA LEU A 167 -7.33 -5.26 -20.12
C LEU A 167 -6.33 -5.26 -18.97
N ILE A 168 -5.39 -6.18 -18.98
CA ILE A 168 -4.25 -6.19 -18.06
C ILE A 168 -2.98 -5.92 -18.85
N ALA A 169 -2.18 -4.91 -18.44
CA ALA A 169 -0.92 -4.56 -19.08
C ALA A 169 0.25 -4.75 -18.10
N ASP A 170 1.12 -5.72 -18.38
CA ASP A 170 2.24 -6.14 -17.52
C ASP A 170 3.57 -6.06 -18.30
N SER A 171 4.36 -4.99 -18.18
CA SER A 171 4.22 -3.79 -17.36
C SER A 171 4.12 -2.52 -18.22
N ILE A 172 3.69 -1.42 -17.61
CA ILE A 172 3.61 -0.12 -18.32
C ILE A 172 4.98 0.37 -18.80
N GLN A 173 6.06 -0.03 -18.13
CA GLN A 173 7.42 0.39 -18.49
C GLN A 173 7.93 -0.25 -19.77
N THR A 174 7.37 -1.37 -20.19
CA THR A 174 7.75 -2.06 -21.41
C THR A 174 6.97 -1.59 -22.63
N LEU A 175 5.80 -0.98 -22.41
CA LEU A 175 4.98 -0.46 -23.48
C LEU A 175 5.59 0.80 -24.10
N TYR A 176 5.41 0.95 -25.39
CA TYR A 176 5.81 2.16 -26.11
C TYR A 176 4.75 2.58 -27.15
N SER A 177 4.64 3.88 -27.35
CA SER A 177 3.90 4.46 -28.47
C SER A 177 4.86 4.74 -29.62
N PRO A 178 4.62 4.21 -30.83
CA PRO A 178 5.51 4.46 -31.98
C PRO A 178 5.54 5.93 -32.40
N GLU A 179 4.54 6.71 -32.03
CA GLU A 179 4.51 8.16 -32.31
C GLU A 179 5.48 8.96 -31.43
N ASN A 180 5.92 8.40 -30.30
CA ASN A 180 6.85 9.03 -29.36
C ASN A 180 8.26 8.50 -29.61
N THR A 181 9.19 9.37 -29.96
CA THR A 181 10.59 9.03 -30.29
C THR A 181 11.48 8.77 -29.06
N SER A 182 10.95 8.94 -27.85
CA SER A 182 11.71 8.64 -26.64
C SER A 182 11.89 7.14 -26.44
N ALA A 183 12.94 6.74 -25.74
CA ALA A 183 13.20 5.32 -25.48
C ALA A 183 12.05 4.66 -24.67
N PRO A 184 11.71 3.38 -24.91
CA PRO A 184 10.79 2.62 -24.06
C PRO A 184 11.18 2.72 -22.58
N GLY A 185 10.19 2.78 -21.69
CA GLY A 185 10.39 2.96 -20.25
C GLY A 185 10.75 4.39 -19.82
N SER A 186 10.95 5.32 -20.75
CA SER A 186 11.11 6.74 -20.41
C SER A 186 9.79 7.31 -19.85
N ILE A 187 9.91 8.36 -19.05
CA ILE A 187 8.77 9.07 -18.46
C ILE A 187 7.76 9.51 -19.51
N SER A 188 8.23 9.99 -20.65
CA SER A 188 7.39 10.42 -21.77
C SER A 188 6.58 9.26 -22.34
N GLN A 189 7.22 8.12 -22.61
CA GLN A 189 6.57 6.91 -23.11
C GLN A 189 5.51 6.37 -22.12
N VAL A 190 5.89 6.25 -20.84
CA VAL A 190 4.99 5.78 -19.79
C VAL A 190 3.76 6.69 -19.68
N LYS A 191 3.95 8.02 -19.76
CA LYS A 191 2.87 8.99 -19.75
C LYS A 191 1.94 8.82 -20.96
N ASP A 192 2.49 8.71 -22.16
CA ASP A 192 1.68 8.62 -23.38
C ASP A 192 0.91 7.29 -23.43
N CYS A 193 1.55 6.18 -23.09
CA CYS A 193 0.89 4.88 -22.99
C CYS A 193 -0.23 4.90 -21.94
N THR A 194 0.03 5.46 -20.77
CA THR A 194 -1.00 5.56 -19.71
C THR A 194 -2.16 6.45 -20.13
N MET A 195 -1.90 7.56 -20.85
CA MET A 195 -2.93 8.44 -21.36
C MET A 195 -3.83 7.74 -22.37
N ALA A 196 -3.26 6.96 -23.27
CA ALA A 196 -4.02 6.18 -24.26
C ALA A 196 -4.88 5.10 -23.58
N LEU A 197 -4.33 4.37 -22.61
CA LEU A 197 -5.07 3.36 -21.85
C LEU A 197 -6.19 3.98 -21.00
N MET A 198 -5.95 5.17 -20.40
CA MET A 198 -6.99 5.91 -19.69
C MET A 198 -8.12 6.34 -20.65
N GLN A 199 -7.76 6.82 -21.84
CA GLN A 199 -8.74 7.21 -22.87
C GLN A 199 -9.55 5.99 -23.32
N LEU A 200 -8.91 4.85 -23.54
CA LEU A 200 -9.56 3.57 -23.84
C LEU A 200 -10.58 3.23 -22.74
N ALA A 201 -10.14 3.21 -21.47
CA ALA A 201 -11.03 2.89 -20.34
C ALA A 201 -12.26 3.79 -20.30
N LYS A 202 -12.09 5.11 -20.45
CA LYS A 202 -13.19 6.09 -20.35
C LYS A 202 -14.12 6.07 -21.56
N SER A 203 -13.64 5.73 -22.75
CA SER A 203 -14.44 5.76 -23.98
C SER A 203 -15.17 4.46 -24.28
N SER A 204 -14.55 3.31 -23.99
CA SER A 204 -15.09 1.99 -24.28
C SER A 204 -15.71 1.27 -23.08
N GLY A 205 -15.45 1.76 -21.85
CA GLY A 205 -15.88 1.09 -20.62
C GLY A 205 -15.04 -0.13 -20.22
N VAL A 206 -13.95 -0.40 -20.93
CA VAL A 206 -12.98 -1.44 -20.59
C VAL A 206 -12.29 -1.10 -19.28
N THR A 207 -12.24 -2.03 -18.33
CA THR A 207 -11.49 -1.84 -17.10
C THR A 207 -10.03 -2.19 -17.33
N VAL A 208 -9.12 -1.30 -16.95
CA VAL A 208 -7.69 -1.47 -17.21
C VAL A 208 -6.93 -1.62 -15.91
N PHE A 209 -6.18 -2.71 -15.78
CA PHE A 209 -5.17 -2.91 -14.75
C PHE A 209 -3.78 -2.83 -15.36
N VAL A 210 -2.91 -2.05 -14.74
CA VAL A 210 -1.54 -1.85 -15.22
C VAL A 210 -0.56 -2.21 -14.12
N VAL A 211 0.45 -3.00 -14.44
CA VAL A 211 1.57 -3.28 -13.53
C VAL A 211 2.61 -2.16 -13.64
N GLY A 212 3.03 -1.63 -12.49
CA GLY A 212 4.10 -0.64 -12.36
C GLY A 212 5.25 -1.15 -11.49
N HIS A 213 6.49 -0.95 -11.93
CA HIS A 213 7.66 -1.20 -11.09
C HIS A 213 8.06 0.06 -10.34
N VAL A 214 8.54 -0.11 -9.11
CA VAL A 214 9.04 0.98 -8.29
C VAL A 214 10.54 1.16 -8.45
N ASN A 215 11.00 2.38 -8.28
CA ASN A 215 12.42 2.68 -8.13
C ASN A 215 12.92 2.29 -6.73
N LYS A 216 14.24 2.42 -6.49
CA LYS A 216 14.87 2.10 -5.19
C LYS A 216 14.36 2.96 -4.02
N GLU A 217 13.67 4.04 -4.31
CA GLU A 217 13.09 4.98 -3.32
C GLU A 217 11.63 4.63 -2.99
N GLY A 218 11.11 3.49 -3.50
CA GLY A 218 9.75 3.04 -3.23
C GLY A 218 8.65 3.76 -4.03
N ALA A 219 8.99 4.72 -4.89
CA ALA A 219 8.05 5.35 -5.81
C ALA A 219 7.94 4.53 -7.10
N ILE A 220 6.74 4.47 -7.73
CA ILE A 220 6.60 3.84 -9.05
C ILE A 220 7.64 4.48 -9.99
N ALA A 221 8.44 3.63 -10.64
CA ALA A 221 9.47 4.08 -11.58
C ALA A 221 8.79 4.68 -12.82
N GLY A 222 8.81 5.99 -12.86
CA GLY A 222 8.01 6.86 -13.70
C GLY A 222 7.26 7.80 -12.76
N PRO A 223 7.19 9.09 -13.06
CA PRO A 223 7.01 10.12 -12.06
C PRO A 223 5.63 10.03 -11.39
N LYS A 224 5.45 10.79 -10.30
CA LYS A 224 4.17 11.27 -9.73
C LYS A 224 3.09 11.65 -10.77
N VAL A 225 3.44 11.59 -12.06
CA VAL A 225 2.55 11.79 -13.20
C VAL A 225 1.50 10.69 -13.31
N LEU A 226 1.84 9.42 -13.03
CA LEU A 226 0.86 8.32 -13.07
C LEU A 226 -0.18 8.47 -11.96
N GLU A 227 0.25 8.87 -10.77
CA GLU A 227 -0.62 9.13 -9.63
C GLU A 227 -1.80 10.05 -9.98
N HIS A 228 -1.56 11.10 -10.79
CA HIS A 228 -2.62 12.02 -11.18
C HIS A 228 -3.52 11.49 -12.32
N MET A 229 -3.03 10.57 -13.12
CA MET A 229 -3.72 10.07 -14.31
C MET A 229 -4.65 8.89 -13.99
N VAL A 230 -4.26 8.01 -13.06
CA VAL A 230 -5.02 6.80 -12.73
C VAL A 230 -6.17 7.08 -11.76
N ASP A 231 -7.19 6.22 -11.78
CA ASP A 231 -8.32 6.30 -10.85
C ASP A 231 -7.99 5.64 -9.50
N CYS A 232 -7.21 4.55 -9.53
CA CYS A 232 -6.77 3.83 -8.35
C CYS A 232 -5.29 3.48 -8.48
N GLU A 233 -4.53 3.67 -7.41
CA GLU A 233 -3.14 3.27 -7.29
C GLU A 233 -2.99 2.34 -6.09
N LEU A 234 -2.67 1.08 -6.37
CA LEU A 234 -2.44 0.05 -5.38
C LEU A 234 -0.95 -0.19 -5.23
N PHE A 235 -0.52 -0.43 -4.03
CA PHE A 235 0.88 -0.63 -3.70
C PHE A 235 1.09 -1.87 -2.86
N PHE A 236 1.95 -2.78 -3.33
CA PHE A 236 2.42 -3.90 -2.52
C PHE A 236 3.58 -3.49 -1.64
N GLU A 237 3.42 -3.69 -0.35
CA GLU A 237 4.45 -3.59 0.68
C GLU A 237 4.82 -4.98 1.19
N GLY A 238 6.03 -5.13 1.67
CA GLY A 238 6.55 -6.35 2.28
C GLY A 238 8.00 -6.62 1.91
N GLU A 239 8.71 -7.27 2.79
CA GLU A 239 10.07 -7.71 2.56
C GLU A 239 10.10 -9.06 1.85
N HIS A 240 11.14 -9.28 1.04
CA HIS A 240 11.33 -10.58 0.36
C HIS A 240 11.49 -11.76 1.34
N ALA A 241 11.97 -11.48 2.55
CA ALA A 241 12.16 -12.48 3.60
C ALA A 241 10.85 -12.86 4.32
N SER A 242 9.83 -12.00 4.26
CA SER A 242 8.51 -12.29 4.83
C SER A 242 7.64 -13.07 3.83
N SER A 243 6.85 -14.03 4.30
CA SER A 243 5.82 -14.69 3.47
C SER A 243 4.62 -13.78 3.20
N TYR A 244 4.44 -12.75 4.01
CA TYR A 244 3.26 -11.87 3.94
C TYR A 244 3.49 -10.66 3.04
N ARG A 245 2.39 -10.23 2.41
CA ARG A 245 2.33 -9.07 1.53
C ARG A 245 1.13 -8.23 1.93
N ILE A 246 1.35 -6.93 2.09
CA ILE A 246 0.29 -5.96 2.37
C ILE A 246 0.04 -5.18 1.10
N LEU A 247 -1.21 -5.09 0.69
CA LEU A 247 -1.66 -4.26 -0.42
C LEU A 247 -2.38 -3.03 0.12
N ARG A 248 -1.92 -1.84 -0.24
CA ARG A 248 -2.53 -0.55 0.13
C ARG A 248 -3.01 0.21 -1.09
N ALA A 249 -4.02 1.04 -0.91
CA ALA A 249 -4.37 2.04 -1.90
C ALA A 249 -3.64 3.36 -1.57
N ALA A 250 -2.67 3.76 -2.40
CA ALA A 250 -2.07 5.08 -2.32
C ALA A 250 -3.03 6.17 -2.84
N LYS A 251 -3.88 5.80 -3.82
CA LYS A 251 -4.96 6.62 -4.36
C LYS A 251 -6.16 5.74 -4.70
N ASN A 252 -7.36 6.21 -4.38
CA ASN A 252 -8.60 5.54 -4.78
C ASN A 252 -9.72 6.57 -4.95
N ARG A 253 -10.21 6.77 -6.19
CA ARG A 253 -11.34 7.67 -6.48
C ARG A 253 -12.69 7.06 -6.13
N PHE A 254 -12.74 5.75 -5.90
CA PHE A 254 -13.95 4.97 -5.72
C PHE A 254 -14.14 4.47 -4.28
N GLY A 255 -13.17 4.71 -3.41
CA GLY A 255 -13.22 4.25 -2.03
C GLY A 255 -12.17 4.91 -1.15
N SER A 256 -12.07 4.41 0.09
CA SER A 256 -11.07 4.85 1.06
C SER A 256 -9.65 4.43 0.63
N THR A 257 -8.67 5.28 0.87
CA THR A 257 -7.25 4.94 0.73
C THR A 257 -6.67 4.30 1.99
N ASN A 258 -7.46 4.20 3.05
CA ASN A 258 -6.99 3.68 4.33
C ASN A 258 -7.14 2.16 4.46
N GLU A 259 -7.77 1.49 3.50
CA GLU A 259 -7.97 0.03 3.57
C GLU A 259 -6.71 -0.72 3.18
N ILE A 260 -6.49 -1.86 3.84
CA ILE A 260 -5.43 -2.80 3.49
C ILE A 260 -5.98 -4.16 3.12
N GLY A 261 -5.29 -4.84 2.20
CA GLY A 261 -5.44 -6.26 1.91
C GLY A 261 -4.19 -7.02 2.35
N VAL A 262 -4.39 -8.14 3.03
CA VAL A 262 -3.28 -8.96 3.52
C VAL A 262 -3.27 -10.29 2.80
N PHE A 263 -2.11 -10.64 2.24
CA PHE A 263 -1.90 -11.86 1.48
C PHE A 263 -0.67 -12.60 2.00
N GLU A 264 -0.70 -13.92 1.87
CA GLU A 264 0.46 -14.78 2.08
C GLU A 264 0.96 -15.32 0.74
N MET A 265 2.27 -15.23 0.50
CA MET A 265 2.90 -15.74 -0.72
C MET A 265 3.29 -17.20 -0.53
N GLU A 266 2.63 -18.08 -1.24
CA GLU A 266 2.92 -19.51 -1.27
C GLU A 266 3.37 -19.99 -2.66
N GLY A 267 3.78 -21.25 -2.77
CA GLY A 267 4.14 -21.87 -4.06
C GLY A 267 3.00 -21.85 -5.10
N ARG A 268 1.75 -21.88 -4.63
CA ARG A 268 0.52 -21.79 -5.44
C ARG A 268 0.03 -20.36 -5.69
N GLY A 269 0.75 -19.34 -5.25
CA GLY A 269 0.42 -17.93 -5.45
C GLY A 269 0.11 -17.18 -4.18
N LEU A 270 -0.63 -16.08 -4.31
CA LEU A 270 -1.09 -15.24 -3.22
C LEU A 270 -2.38 -15.81 -2.62
N LEU A 271 -2.38 -16.05 -1.33
CA LEU A 271 -3.54 -16.45 -0.54
C LEU A 271 -4.00 -15.28 0.31
N GLU A 272 -5.30 -15.09 0.39
CA GLU A 272 -5.89 -14.08 1.26
C GLU A 272 -5.74 -14.47 2.72
N VAL A 273 -5.42 -13.49 3.57
CA VAL A 273 -5.35 -13.66 5.03
C VAL A 273 -6.56 -12.96 5.66
N PRO A 274 -7.66 -13.70 5.92
CA PRO A 274 -8.89 -13.10 6.46
C PRO A 274 -8.71 -12.56 7.88
N ASN A 275 -7.75 -13.09 8.63
CA ASN A 275 -7.47 -12.71 10.00
C ASN A 275 -5.97 -12.39 10.23
N PRO A 276 -5.53 -11.16 9.88
CA PRO A 276 -4.14 -10.77 10.09
C PRO A 276 -3.70 -10.80 11.56
N SER A 277 -4.61 -10.51 12.50
CA SER A 277 -4.29 -10.53 13.94
C SER A 277 -3.85 -11.92 14.43
N GLU A 278 -4.57 -12.97 14.03
CA GLU A 278 -4.19 -14.36 14.40
C GLU A 278 -2.85 -14.75 13.79
N MET A 279 -2.64 -14.37 12.54
CA MET A 279 -1.41 -14.64 11.83
C MET A 279 -0.21 -13.94 12.48
N LEU A 280 -0.32 -12.63 12.77
CA LEU A 280 0.75 -11.83 13.35
C LEU A 280 1.09 -12.24 14.79
N LEU A 281 0.14 -12.85 15.48
CA LEU A 281 0.33 -13.38 16.85
C LEU A 281 0.71 -14.88 16.87
N ALA A 282 0.77 -15.53 15.69
CA ALA A 282 1.15 -16.93 15.61
C ALA A 282 2.60 -17.14 16.10
N GLY A 283 2.79 -18.13 16.98
CA GLY A 283 4.12 -18.43 17.54
C GLY A 283 4.61 -17.45 18.61
N ARG A 284 3.76 -16.52 19.08
CA ARG A 284 4.11 -15.59 20.16
C ARG A 284 4.58 -16.34 21.40
N PRO A 285 5.75 -15.94 22.00
CA PRO A 285 6.22 -16.57 23.23
C PRO A 285 5.26 -16.22 24.38
N LEU A 286 4.83 -17.24 25.10
CA LEU A 286 4.01 -17.07 26.30
C LEU A 286 4.92 -16.86 27.51
N ASN A 287 4.57 -15.91 28.36
CA ASN A 287 5.31 -15.59 29.60
C ASN A 287 6.77 -15.18 29.40
N ALA A 288 7.11 -14.57 28.27
CA ALA A 288 8.42 -13.98 28.03
C ALA A 288 8.41 -12.49 28.41
N PRO A 289 9.43 -12.02 29.18
CA PRO A 289 9.61 -10.60 29.42
C PRO A 289 9.89 -9.84 28.12
N GLY A 290 9.46 -8.59 28.06
CA GLY A 290 9.75 -7.72 26.93
C GLY A 290 8.74 -7.80 25.80
N THR A 291 7.58 -8.41 25.99
CA THR A 291 6.53 -8.46 24.96
C THR A 291 5.24 -7.80 25.43
N CYS A 292 4.56 -7.08 24.54
CA CYS A 292 3.21 -6.57 24.75
C CYS A 292 2.47 -6.48 23.42
N VAL A 293 1.16 -6.73 23.44
CA VAL A 293 0.35 -6.65 22.24
C VAL A 293 -0.38 -5.30 22.19
N ALA A 294 -0.24 -4.61 21.06
CA ALA A 294 -0.99 -3.43 20.70
C ALA A 294 -2.17 -3.82 19.80
N CYS A 295 -3.20 -2.97 19.74
CA CYS A 295 -4.19 -2.99 18.68
C CYS A 295 -4.16 -1.66 17.93
N VAL A 296 -3.74 -1.71 16.68
CA VAL A 296 -3.65 -0.55 15.77
C VAL A 296 -4.78 -0.57 14.75
N MET A 297 -5.10 0.59 14.18
CA MET A 297 -6.03 0.67 13.05
C MET A 297 -5.25 0.77 11.74
N GLU A 298 -5.41 -0.23 10.92
CA GLU A 298 -4.98 -0.19 9.53
C GLU A 298 -6.20 0.14 8.65
N GLY A 299 -6.35 1.43 8.36
CA GLY A 299 -7.58 1.94 7.76
C GLY A 299 -8.77 1.86 8.70
N THR A 300 -9.78 1.08 8.31
CA THR A 300 -10.95 0.80 9.16
C THR A 300 -10.81 -0.51 9.93
N ARG A 301 -9.73 -1.28 9.70
CA ARG A 301 -9.51 -2.60 10.25
C ARG A 301 -8.63 -2.55 11.50
N PRO A 302 -9.14 -2.99 12.66
CA PRO A 302 -8.27 -3.20 13.82
C PRO A 302 -7.37 -4.42 13.58
N VAL A 303 -6.07 -4.28 13.87
CA VAL A 303 -5.06 -5.32 13.74
C VAL A 303 -4.26 -5.40 15.02
N LEU A 304 -4.08 -6.60 15.54
CA LEU A 304 -3.23 -6.86 16.71
C LEU A 304 -1.80 -7.11 16.25
N ALA A 305 -0.87 -6.43 16.90
CA ALA A 305 0.56 -6.55 16.62
C ALA A 305 1.35 -6.77 17.92
N GLU A 306 2.28 -7.71 17.90
CA GLU A 306 3.21 -7.92 19.00
C GLU A 306 4.37 -6.96 18.88
N ILE A 307 4.59 -6.19 19.96
CA ILE A 307 5.74 -5.33 20.13
C ILE A 307 6.69 -6.01 21.10
N GLN A 308 7.93 -6.23 20.66
CA GLN A 308 9.00 -6.75 21.47
C GLN A 308 10.01 -5.66 21.79
N ALA A 309 10.45 -5.60 23.01
CA ALA A 309 11.53 -4.72 23.46
C ALA A 309 12.58 -5.54 24.23
N LEU A 310 13.83 -5.37 23.87
CA LEU A 310 14.97 -5.90 24.60
C LEU A 310 15.75 -4.74 25.23
N VAL A 311 15.79 -4.73 26.56
CA VAL A 311 16.55 -3.74 27.32
C VAL A 311 17.68 -4.49 28.05
N ALA A 312 18.91 -4.17 27.71
CA ALA A 312 20.09 -4.80 28.27
C ALA A 312 21.10 -3.75 28.76
N ARG A 313 21.85 -4.06 29.80
CA ARG A 313 22.88 -3.14 30.27
C ARG A 313 23.92 -2.87 29.18
N THR A 314 24.19 -1.60 28.90
CA THR A 314 25.21 -1.23 27.90
C THR A 314 26.60 -1.38 28.44
N ASN A 315 27.53 -1.78 27.57
CA ASN A 315 28.99 -1.77 27.85
C ASN A 315 29.65 -0.58 27.14
N PHE A 316 28.86 0.30 26.51
CA PHE A 316 29.36 1.47 25.79
C PHE A 316 29.10 2.77 26.56
N ASN A 317 29.84 3.81 26.26
CA ASN A 317 29.64 5.13 26.87
C ASN A 317 28.33 5.79 26.43
N VAL A 318 27.80 5.39 25.29
CA VAL A 318 26.52 5.88 24.74
C VAL A 318 25.61 4.68 24.51
N PRO A 319 24.44 4.62 25.17
CA PRO A 319 23.45 3.56 24.96
C PRO A 319 22.95 3.52 23.52
N ARG A 320 22.82 2.32 22.99
CA ARG A 320 22.28 2.09 21.65
C ARG A 320 20.76 2.07 21.69
N ARG A 321 20.14 2.66 20.67
CA ARG A 321 18.69 2.64 20.46
C ARG A 321 18.44 2.19 19.03
N THR A 322 17.61 1.19 18.85
CA THR A 322 17.16 0.70 17.52
C THR A 322 15.68 0.43 17.57
N ALA A 323 15.00 0.71 16.48
CA ALA A 323 13.60 0.37 16.29
C ALA A 323 13.41 -0.20 14.89
N ASP A 324 12.71 -1.32 14.81
CA ASP A 324 12.28 -1.95 13.57
C ASP A 324 10.76 -2.16 13.63
N GLY A 325 10.07 -1.81 12.55
CA GLY A 325 8.60 -1.80 12.52
C GLY A 325 7.94 -0.69 13.35
N PHE A 326 8.71 0.25 13.89
CA PHE A 326 8.24 1.41 14.65
C PHE A 326 9.09 2.64 14.31
N ASP A 327 8.47 3.84 14.24
CA ASP A 327 9.24 5.07 13.98
C ASP A 327 10.34 5.25 15.04
N PHE A 328 11.57 5.38 14.57
CA PHE A 328 12.76 5.49 15.44
C PHE A 328 12.67 6.67 16.40
N ASN A 329 12.20 7.84 15.92
CA ASN A 329 12.12 9.03 16.78
C ASN A 329 11.01 8.86 17.82
N ARG A 330 9.86 8.27 17.43
CA ARG A 330 8.76 7.97 18.36
C ARG A 330 9.18 6.98 19.43
N ALA A 331 9.84 5.89 19.04
CA ALA A 331 10.38 4.90 19.99
C ALA A 331 11.33 5.56 21.01
N ASN A 332 12.25 6.40 20.56
CA ASN A 332 13.16 7.13 21.45
C ASN A 332 12.42 8.08 22.40
N LEU A 333 11.39 8.76 21.93
CA LEU A 333 10.54 9.59 22.80
C LEU A 333 9.86 8.76 23.88
N MET A 334 9.31 7.60 23.52
CA MET A 334 8.65 6.70 24.47
C MET A 334 9.63 6.15 25.51
N LEU A 335 10.83 5.78 25.11
CA LEU A 335 11.90 5.34 26.04
C LEU A 335 12.32 6.47 26.98
N ALA A 336 12.44 7.70 26.50
CA ALA A 336 12.75 8.88 27.35
C ALA A 336 11.61 9.18 28.34
N VAL A 337 10.35 9.05 27.92
CA VAL A 337 9.18 9.18 28.80
C VAL A 337 9.16 8.06 29.85
N LEU A 338 9.44 6.82 29.46
CA LEU A 338 9.54 5.69 30.36
C LEU A 338 10.61 5.93 31.43
N GLU A 339 11.78 6.42 31.04
CA GLU A 339 12.86 6.74 31.97
C GLU A 339 12.44 7.85 32.95
N LYS A 340 11.98 8.99 32.43
CA LYS A 340 11.72 10.16 33.27
C LYS A 340 10.43 10.05 34.08
N ARG A 341 9.37 9.41 33.57
CA ARG A 341 8.02 9.36 34.16
C ARG A 341 7.65 7.99 34.68
N GLY A 342 8.12 6.91 34.03
CA GLY A 342 7.87 5.54 34.46
C GLY A 342 8.75 5.05 35.62
N GLY A 343 9.86 5.74 35.89
CA GLY A 343 10.80 5.38 36.94
C GLY A 343 11.69 4.17 36.58
N VAL A 344 11.94 3.97 35.26
CA VAL A 344 12.82 2.93 34.73
C VAL A 344 14.11 3.58 34.26
N ASN A 345 15.24 3.23 34.89
CA ASN A 345 16.54 3.86 34.57
C ASN A 345 17.17 3.23 33.33
N LEU A 346 16.97 3.88 32.17
CA LEU A 346 17.53 3.44 30.88
C LEU A 346 18.82 4.12 30.46
N GLY A 347 19.36 5.04 31.29
CA GLY A 347 20.55 5.84 30.98
C GLY A 347 21.84 5.01 30.75
N MET A 348 21.88 3.77 31.26
CA MET A 348 22.99 2.83 31.08
C MET A 348 22.51 1.51 30.43
N SER A 349 21.47 1.55 29.63
CA SER A 349 20.91 0.37 28.97
C SER A 349 20.72 0.61 27.49
N ASP A 350 21.13 -0.35 26.67
CA ASP A 350 20.75 -0.45 25.29
C ASP A 350 19.26 -0.84 25.20
N ALA A 351 18.54 -0.33 24.21
CA ALA A 351 17.16 -0.71 23.98
C ALA A 351 16.91 -0.97 22.49
N TYR A 352 16.32 -2.09 22.22
CA TYR A 352 15.97 -2.58 20.90
C TYR A 352 14.47 -2.82 20.89
N VAL A 353 13.78 -2.24 19.92
CA VAL A 353 12.33 -2.39 19.70
C VAL A 353 12.12 -3.09 18.37
N ASN A 354 11.24 -4.06 18.34
CA ASN A 354 10.88 -4.78 17.13
C ASN A 354 9.38 -5.07 17.10
N VAL A 355 8.75 -4.86 15.94
CA VAL A 355 7.37 -5.25 15.66
C VAL A 355 7.39 -6.56 14.89
N ILE A 356 6.77 -7.58 15.45
CA ILE A 356 6.75 -8.90 14.81
C ILE A 356 5.83 -8.91 13.60
N GLY A 357 6.24 -9.61 12.53
CA GLY A 357 5.45 -9.79 11.31
C GLY A 357 5.69 -8.74 10.22
N GLY A 358 6.67 -7.83 10.41
CA GLY A 358 7.07 -6.86 9.38
C GLY A 358 6.07 -5.71 9.17
N LEU A 359 5.16 -5.48 10.12
CA LEU A 359 4.28 -4.31 10.12
C LEU A 359 5.05 -3.04 10.50
N GLN A 360 4.73 -1.94 9.83
CA GLN A 360 5.16 -0.61 10.25
C GLN A 360 4.05 0.04 11.07
N LEU A 361 4.32 0.30 12.35
CA LEU A 361 3.36 0.92 13.27
C LEU A 361 3.62 2.42 13.36
N ASP A 362 2.84 3.21 12.62
CA ASP A 362 2.91 4.68 12.66
C ASP A 362 1.86 5.29 13.58
N GLU A 363 1.01 4.45 14.19
CA GLU A 363 -0.14 4.91 14.98
C GLU A 363 0.21 5.06 16.47
N PRO A 364 -0.10 6.23 17.10
CA PRO A 364 0.16 6.47 18.52
C PRO A 364 -0.53 5.49 19.48
N ALA A 365 -1.55 4.76 19.04
CA ALA A 365 -2.22 3.75 19.86
C ALA A 365 -1.29 2.63 20.36
N ALA A 366 -0.17 2.42 19.68
CA ALA A 366 0.85 1.42 20.00
C ALA A 366 1.85 1.87 21.09
N ASP A 367 1.89 3.16 21.44
CA ASP A 367 2.86 3.72 22.40
C ASP A 367 2.83 3.02 23.74
N LEU A 368 1.62 2.80 24.28
CA LEU A 368 1.46 2.17 25.59
C LEU A 368 2.02 0.75 25.59
N ALA A 369 1.80 -0.02 24.54
CA ALA A 369 2.33 -1.38 24.44
C ALA A 369 3.86 -1.37 24.33
N LEU A 370 4.46 -0.44 23.60
CA LEU A 370 5.91 -0.26 23.54
C LEU A 370 6.50 0.07 24.91
N VAL A 371 5.91 1.02 25.62
CA VAL A 371 6.36 1.41 26.98
C VAL A 371 6.28 0.24 27.94
N LEU A 372 5.20 -0.55 27.89
CA LEU A 372 5.02 -1.71 28.74
C LEU A 372 5.97 -2.86 28.37
N ALA A 373 6.20 -3.12 27.09
CA ALA A 373 7.19 -4.10 26.64
C ALA A 373 8.61 -3.74 27.12
N ALA A 374 9.01 -2.46 26.97
CA ALA A 374 10.32 -2.00 27.45
C ALA A 374 10.44 -2.07 28.98
N ALA A 375 9.40 -1.71 29.73
CA ALA A 375 9.37 -1.83 31.19
C ALA A 375 9.41 -3.29 31.66
N SER A 376 8.71 -4.19 30.97
CA SER A 376 8.71 -5.64 31.19
C SER A 376 10.11 -6.22 30.99
N SER A 377 10.77 -5.89 29.89
CA SER A 377 12.14 -6.31 29.61
C SER A 377 13.13 -5.81 30.65
N PHE A 378 13.05 -4.54 31.05
CA PHE A 378 13.92 -3.96 32.05
C PHE A 378 13.79 -4.63 33.43
N ARG A 379 12.56 -5.01 33.81
CA ARG A 379 12.25 -5.65 35.10
C ARG A 379 12.41 -7.17 35.08
N ASP A 380 12.65 -7.73 33.90
CA ASP A 380 12.65 -9.18 33.65
C ASP A 380 11.38 -9.87 34.17
N LYS A 381 10.24 -9.20 33.97
CA LYS A 381 8.91 -9.69 34.36
C LYS A 381 8.01 -9.76 33.16
N PRO A 382 7.39 -10.92 32.86
CA PRO A 382 6.44 -11.02 31.74
C PRO A 382 5.13 -10.29 32.07
N ILE A 383 4.49 -9.78 31.02
CA ILE A 383 3.10 -9.34 31.04
C ILE A 383 2.24 -10.57 30.78
N ASP A 384 1.06 -10.64 31.43
CA ASP A 384 0.11 -11.73 31.17
C ASP A 384 -0.18 -11.82 29.66
N PRO A 385 0.02 -12.99 29.04
CA PRO A 385 -0.15 -13.16 27.60
C PRO A 385 -1.58 -12.89 27.09
N ALA A 386 -2.57 -12.90 27.96
CA ALA A 386 -3.95 -12.52 27.62
C ALA A 386 -4.22 -11.01 27.74
N THR A 387 -3.18 -10.19 27.94
CA THR A 387 -3.29 -8.74 28.08
C THR A 387 -2.86 -8.01 26.81
N ALA A 388 -3.70 -7.07 26.34
CA ALA A 388 -3.38 -6.10 25.30
C ALA A 388 -3.33 -4.68 25.90
N ALA A 389 -2.59 -3.78 25.25
CA ALA A 389 -2.48 -2.39 25.68
C ALA A 389 -2.75 -1.42 24.52
N ILE A 390 -3.62 -0.44 24.75
CA ILE A 390 -4.07 0.53 23.74
C ILE A 390 -4.05 1.92 24.36
N GLY A 391 -3.27 2.84 23.78
CA GLY A 391 -3.27 4.22 24.20
C GLY A 391 -2.08 5.01 23.69
N GLU A 392 -2.29 6.29 23.41
CA GLU A 392 -1.24 7.24 23.12
C GLU A 392 -0.56 7.69 24.41
N VAL A 393 0.77 7.80 24.40
CA VAL A 393 1.53 8.26 25.54
C VAL A 393 2.08 9.67 25.28
N GLY A 394 1.68 10.62 26.13
CA GLY A 394 2.20 11.99 26.07
C GLY A 394 3.53 12.15 26.81
N LEU A 395 4.24 13.25 26.55
CA LEU A 395 5.56 13.54 27.13
C LEU A 395 5.55 13.75 28.67
N THR A 396 4.39 14.01 29.26
CA THR A 396 4.25 14.09 30.71
C THR A 396 3.95 12.72 31.35
N GLY A 397 3.83 11.67 30.53
CA GLY A 397 3.56 10.29 30.93
C GLY A 397 2.07 9.98 31.07
N GLU A 398 1.20 10.89 30.66
CA GLU A 398 -0.25 10.68 30.60
C GLU A 398 -0.61 9.73 29.46
N ILE A 399 -1.70 8.98 29.63
CA ILE A 399 -2.24 8.07 28.61
C ILE A 399 -3.52 8.69 28.06
N ARG A 400 -3.55 8.88 26.74
CA ARG A 400 -4.63 9.53 26.00
C ARG A 400 -5.44 8.54 25.19
N ALA A 401 -6.72 8.87 25.00
CA ALA A 401 -7.62 8.10 24.18
C ALA A 401 -7.24 8.17 22.71
N VAL A 402 -7.51 7.07 22.02
CA VAL A 402 -7.30 6.89 20.58
C VAL A 402 -8.63 6.64 19.88
N THR A 403 -8.67 6.89 18.58
CA THR A 403 -9.87 6.65 17.76
C THR A 403 -10.18 5.16 17.64
N GLY A 404 -11.46 4.82 17.42
CA GLY A 404 -11.87 3.43 17.16
C GLY A 404 -11.69 2.46 18.35
N LEU A 405 -11.62 2.96 19.59
CA LEU A 405 -11.32 2.13 20.77
C LEU A 405 -12.25 0.93 20.91
N GLN A 406 -13.56 1.10 20.64
CA GLN A 406 -14.52 -0.02 20.70
C GLN A 406 -14.22 -1.12 19.69
N GLN A 407 -13.85 -0.75 18.47
CA GLN A 407 -13.47 -1.71 17.42
C GLN A 407 -12.21 -2.49 17.80
N ARG A 408 -11.22 -1.79 18.37
CA ARG A 408 -9.96 -2.41 18.86
C ARG A 408 -10.22 -3.41 19.97
N LEU A 409 -11.10 -3.07 20.92
CA LEU A 409 -11.49 -3.97 22.01
C LEU A 409 -12.24 -5.19 21.50
N SER A 410 -13.14 -5.01 20.53
CA SER A 410 -13.85 -6.12 19.90
C SER A 410 -12.89 -7.08 19.21
N GLU A 411 -11.89 -6.56 18.51
CA GLU A 411 -10.86 -7.38 17.85
C GLU A 411 -9.99 -8.13 18.87
N ALA A 412 -9.54 -7.45 19.92
CA ALA A 412 -8.77 -8.07 21.00
C ALA A 412 -9.58 -9.20 21.68
N SER A 413 -10.86 -8.96 21.96
CA SER A 413 -11.75 -9.99 22.55
C SER A 413 -11.94 -11.19 21.59
N ARG A 414 -12.19 -10.92 20.31
CA ARG A 414 -12.35 -11.94 19.28
C ARG A 414 -11.12 -12.84 19.15
N THR A 415 -9.93 -12.27 19.34
CA THR A 415 -8.65 -12.97 19.24
C THR A 415 -8.24 -13.64 20.57
N GLY A 416 -9.08 -13.54 21.62
CA GLY A 416 -8.93 -14.29 22.86
C GLY A 416 -8.28 -13.53 24.02
N PHE A 417 -7.99 -12.23 23.87
CA PHE A 417 -7.49 -11.42 24.97
C PHE A 417 -8.56 -11.23 26.05
N LYS A 418 -8.14 -11.36 27.31
CA LYS A 418 -9.02 -11.28 28.49
C LYS A 418 -8.92 -9.96 29.22
N THR A 419 -7.79 -9.26 29.05
CA THR A 419 -7.52 -7.98 29.71
C THR A 419 -7.07 -6.96 28.70
N CYS A 420 -7.60 -5.74 28.77
CA CYS A 420 -7.10 -4.63 27.96
C CYS A 420 -6.82 -3.41 28.80
N ILE A 421 -5.59 -2.89 28.68
CA ILE A 421 -5.18 -1.65 29.33
C ILE A 421 -5.55 -0.49 28.41
N ILE A 422 -6.37 0.43 28.91
CA ILE A 422 -6.89 1.54 28.12
C ILE A 422 -6.79 2.87 28.91
N PRO A 423 -6.84 4.01 28.20
CA PRO A 423 -6.91 5.32 28.84
C PRO A 423 -8.12 5.45 29.78
N ARG A 424 -7.94 6.14 30.89
CA ARG A 424 -9.05 6.41 31.82
C ARG A 424 -10.01 7.49 31.34
N HIS A 425 -9.50 8.46 30.59
CA HIS A 425 -10.24 9.62 30.14
C HIS A 425 -10.35 9.67 28.60
N GLY A 426 -11.39 10.31 28.11
CA GLY A 426 -11.60 10.48 26.68
C GLY A 426 -12.09 9.24 25.92
N THR A 427 -12.47 8.18 26.64
CA THR A 427 -12.91 6.90 26.04
C THR A 427 -14.39 6.88 25.67
N GLY A 428 -15.15 7.96 25.94
CA GLY A 428 -16.59 8.00 25.64
C GLY A 428 -17.39 6.87 26.30
N ASN A 429 -18.36 6.32 25.58
CA ASN A 429 -19.23 5.23 26.04
C ASN A 429 -18.67 3.84 25.69
N VAL A 430 -17.37 3.66 25.80
CA VAL A 430 -16.75 2.35 25.51
C VAL A 430 -17.19 1.32 26.54
N THR A 431 -17.70 0.20 26.04
CA THR A 431 -18.15 -0.97 26.84
C THR A 431 -17.15 -2.10 26.71
N ALA A 432 -16.95 -2.81 27.82
CA ALA A 432 -16.14 -4.02 27.79
C ALA A 432 -16.84 -5.10 26.95
N PRO A 433 -16.16 -5.74 25.99
CA PRO A 433 -16.67 -6.98 25.39
C PRO A 433 -16.87 -8.07 26.45
N ASP A 434 -17.77 -9.01 26.17
CA ASP A 434 -18.05 -10.10 27.08
C ASP A 434 -16.79 -10.90 27.47
N GLY A 435 -16.57 -11.05 28.75
CA GLY A 435 -15.43 -11.77 29.30
C GLY A 435 -14.08 -11.03 29.25
N MET A 436 -14.08 -9.73 28.90
CA MET A 436 -12.87 -8.89 28.91
C MET A 436 -12.91 -7.90 30.07
N GLU A 437 -11.80 -7.83 30.82
CA GLU A 437 -11.56 -6.81 31.84
C GLU A 437 -10.87 -5.58 31.23
N LEU A 438 -11.36 -4.38 31.56
CA LEU A 438 -10.74 -3.12 31.12
C LEU A 438 -10.01 -2.46 32.28
N LEU A 439 -8.67 -2.43 32.21
CA LEU A 439 -7.83 -1.72 33.15
C LEU A 439 -7.64 -0.27 32.68
N ARG A 440 -8.39 0.65 33.34
CA ARG A 440 -8.38 2.08 32.98
C ARG A 440 -7.28 2.83 33.72
N VAL A 441 -6.30 3.35 32.99
CA VAL A 441 -5.10 3.98 33.54
C VAL A 441 -4.99 5.46 33.13
N ARG A 442 -4.39 6.29 33.99
CA ARG A 442 -4.17 7.72 33.75
C ARG A 442 -2.81 8.02 33.16
N ASN A 443 -1.81 7.24 33.58
CA ASN A 443 -0.40 7.46 33.23
C ASN A 443 0.37 6.14 33.18
N ILE A 444 1.56 6.19 32.60
CA ILE A 444 2.42 5.00 32.41
C ILE A 444 2.86 4.36 33.72
N ARG A 445 3.02 5.13 34.80
CA ARG A 445 3.40 4.58 36.11
C ARG A 445 2.30 3.67 36.68
N GLU A 446 1.04 4.11 36.59
CA GLU A 446 -0.11 3.32 36.98
C GLU A 446 -0.22 2.04 36.13
N ALA A 447 -0.04 2.16 34.81
CA ALA A 447 -0.05 1.01 33.91
C ALA A 447 1.04 -0.02 34.24
N ILE A 448 2.29 0.43 34.45
CA ILE A 448 3.41 -0.42 34.82
C ILE A 448 3.18 -1.13 36.16
N GLN A 449 2.62 -0.43 37.15
CA GLN A 449 2.30 -1.02 38.45
C GLN A 449 1.22 -2.10 38.34
N LEU A 450 0.21 -1.91 37.53
CA LEU A 450 -0.88 -2.88 37.39
C LEU A 450 -0.43 -4.19 36.71
N VAL A 451 0.49 -4.13 35.78
CA VAL A 451 0.86 -5.31 34.97
C VAL A 451 2.19 -5.95 35.34
N LEU A 452 3.04 -5.25 36.09
CA LEU A 452 4.38 -5.71 36.51
C LEU A 452 4.60 -5.66 38.03
N SER A 453 3.51 -5.61 38.81
CA SER A 453 3.59 -5.68 40.28
C SER A 453 4.01 -7.07 40.80
#